data_d14803912109c7f42a74fcd9a1c10bfd
#
_entry.id   d14803912109c7f42a74fcd9a1c10bfd
#
_cell.length_a   1.000
_cell.length_b   1.000
_cell.length_c   1.000
_cell.angle_alpha   90.00
_cell.angle_beta   90.00
_cell.angle_gamma   90.00
#
_symmetry.space_group_name_H-M   'P 1'
#
loop_
_entity.id
_entity.type
_entity.pdbx_description
1 polymer ?
#
loop_
_entity_poly.entity_id
_entity_poly.type
_entity_poly.pdbx_seq_one_letter_code
_entity_poly.pdbx_strand_id
1 'polypeptide(L)'
;MPYDIQAADGIRVLLADQPGVVERKMMGGLVFMLNGNMCVTASGRGGILVRVGPDGQARALKEPHVKAGCMAGKTMGGFVRVMPEGYRTAAGLRKWVKRAVDYVGTLPAKATGAAGRRKKA
;
A
#
# COMPACT_ATOMS: atom_id res chain seq x y z
N MET A 1 -16.11 11.28 -2.39
CA MET A 1 -15.19 10.62 -1.48
C MET A 1 -13.83 10.56 -2.09
N PRO A 2 -12.80 10.94 -1.38
CA PRO A 2 -11.45 10.97 -1.95
C PRO A 2 -10.85 9.59 -2.19
N TYR A 3 -11.28 8.56 -1.45
CA TYR A 3 -10.75 7.22 -1.65
C TYR A 3 -11.81 6.18 -1.30
N ASP A 4 -11.52 4.91 -1.64
CA ASP A 4 -12.44 3.80 -1.40
C ASP A 4 -12.45 3.47 0.09
N ILE A 5 -13.47 3.89 0.79
CA ILE A 5 -13.60 3.71 2.23
C ILE A 5 -13.68 2.22 2.60
N GLN A 6 -14.40 1.44 1.79
CA GLN A 6 -14.51 0.00 2.07
C GLN A 6 -13.17 -0.70 1.93
N ALA A 7 -12.39 -0.32 0.91
CA ALA A 7 -11.06 -0.87 0.75
C ALA A 7 -10.17 -0.49 1.93
N ALA A 8 -10.23 0.76 2.36
CA ALA A 8 -9.43 1.21 3.50
C ALA A 8 -9.80 0.44 4.77
N ASP A 9 -11.10 0.24 5.01
CA ASP A 9 -11.53 -0.53 6.16
C ASP A 9 -11.06 -1.99 6.08
N GLY A 10 -11.12 -2.58 4.90
CA GLY A 10 -10.65 -3.95 4.70
C GLY A 10 -9.16 -4.09 4.93
N ILE A 11 -8.38 -3.12 4.44
CA ILE A 11 -6.94 -3.11 4.67
C ILE A 11 -6.64 -2.97 6.16
N ARG A 12 -7.36 -2.10 6.84
CA ARG A 12 -7.17 -1.89 8.27
C ARG A 12 -7.40 -3.18 9.06
N VAL A 13 -8.44 -3.92 8.70
CA VAL A 13 -8.74 -5.21 9.35
C VAL A 13 -7.61 -6.21 9.08
N LEU A 14 -7.13 -6.27 7.85
CA LEU A 14 -6.07 -7.21 7.48
C LEU A 14 -4.75 -6.88 8.17
N LEU A 15 -4.52 -5.61 8.51
CA LEU A 15 -3.28 -5.19 9.16
C LEU A 15 -3.42 -5.04 10.66
N ALA A 16 -4.58 -5.41 11.23
CA ALA A 16 -4.85 -5.15 12.65
C ALA A 16 -3.83 -5.79 13.58
N ASP A 17 -3.32 -6.98 13.22
CA ASP A 17 -2.35 -7.69 14.04
C ASP A 17 -0.90 -7.47 13.60
N GLN A 18 -0.70 -6.62 12.60
CA GLN A 18 0.64 -6.36 12.09
C GLN A 18 1.27 -5.22 12.87
N PRO A 19 2.38 -5.47 13.61
CA PRO A 19 3.02 -4.38 14.34
C PRO A 19 3.67 -3.38 13.39
N GLY A 20 3.77 -2.15 13.82
CA GLY A 20 4.47 -1.12 13.06
C GLY A 20 3.63 -0.41 12.00
N VAL A 21 2.32 -0.64 11.98
CA VAL A 21 1.44 -0.01 11.00
C VAL A 21 0.95 1.35 11.49
N VAL A 22 1.07 2.36 10.65
CA VAL A 22 0.59 3.71 10.91
C VAL A 22 -0.20 4.19 9.70
N GLU A 23 -1.34 4.81 9.91
CA GLU A 23 -2.14 5.39 8.84
C GLU A 23 -1.82 6.86 8.68
N ARG A 24 -1.71 7.32 7.43
CA ARG A 24 -1.49 8.74 7.15
C ARG A 24 -2.34 9.16 5.96
N LYS A 25 -2.95 10.34 6.07
CA LYS A 25 -3.68 10.89 4.95
C LYS A 25 -2.70 11.67 4.08
N MET A 26 -2.65 11.34 2.80
CA MET A 26 -1.78 12.04 1.86
C MET A 26 -2.40 12.04 0.48
N MET A 27 -2.31 13.18 -0.20
CA MET A 27 -2.69 13.28 -1.61
C MET A 27 -4.09 12.77 -1.92
N GLY A 28 -5.02 13.04 -1.02
CA GLY A 28 -6.41 12.63 -1.18
C GLY A 28 -6.69 11.18 -0.89
N GLY A 29 -5.67 10.43 -0.44
CA GLY A 29 -5.82 9.02 -0.11
C GLY A 29 -5.46 8.72 1.32
N LEU A 30 -5.55 7.45 1.68
CA LEU A 30 -5.14 6.98 3.00
C LEU A 30 -4.02 5.96 2.84
N VAL A 31 -2.84 6.29 3.37
CA VAL A 31 -1.64 5.47 3.24
C VAL A 31 -1.44 4.66 4.51
N PHE A 32 -1.22 3.36 4.34
CA PHE A 32 -0.85 2.49 5.44
C PHE A 32 0.67 2.29 5.36
N MET A 33 1.37 2.80 6.38
CA MET A 33 2.82 2.70 6.48
C MET A 33 3.18 1.49 7.34
N LEU A 34 4.22 0.78 6.97
CA LEU A 34 4.72 -0.33 7.78
C LEU A 34 6.18 -0.04 8.11
N ASN A 35 6.46 0.13 9.40
CA ASN A 35 7.81 0.47 9.88
C ASN A 35 8.38 1.70 9.18
N GLY A 36 7.53 2.69 8.91
CA GLY A 36 7.93 3.93 8.27
C GLY A 36 8.01 3.88 6.76
N ASN A 37 7.71 2.74 6.14
CA ASN A 37 7.72 2.58 4.68
C ASN A 37 6.29 2.51 4.16
N MET A 38 6.03 3.14 3.02
CA MET A 38 4.71 3.01 2.40
C MET A 38 4.47 1.55 2.05
N CYS A 39 3.28 1.07 2.36
CA CYS A 39 2.94 -0.33 2.12
C CYS A 39 1.76 -0.45 1.17
N VAL A 40 0.59 0.02 1.58
CA VAL A 40 -0.63 0.00 0.78
C VAL A 40 -1.32 1.34 0.93
N THR A 41 -1.92 1.83 -0.13
CA THR A 41 -2.63 3.11 -0.12
C THR A 41 -4.01 2.95 -0.74
N ALA A 42 -5.04 3.38 -0.02
CA ALA A 42 -6.35 3.57 -0.62
C ALA A 42 -6.27 4.89 -1.37
N SER A 43 -6.20 4.83 -2.69
CA SER A 43 -5.82 5.97 -3.51
C SER A 43 -6.96 6.94 -3.74
N GLY A 44 -6.68 8.23 -3.65
CA GLY A 44 -7.65 9.26 -3.98
C GLY A 44 -7.96 9.31 -5.48
N ARG A 45 -7.20 8.60 -6.29
CA ARG A 45 -7.44 8.53 -7.74
C ARG A 45 -8.10 7.22 -8.16
N GLY A 46 -8.57 6.44 -7.20
CA GLY A 46 -9.24 5.17 -7.46
C GLY A 46 -8.30 3.99 -7.30
N GLY A 47 -8.87 2.88 -6.88
CA GLY A 47 -8.09 1.67 -6.65
C GLY A 47 -7.21 1.76 -5.43
N ILE A 48 -6.29 0.81 -5.32
CA ILE A 48 -5.29 0.81 -4.25
C ILE A 48 -3.91 0.77 -4.88
N LEU A 49 -2.95 1.44 -4.23
CA LEU A 49 -1.54 1.34 -4.60
C LEU A 49 -0.90 0.32 -3.68
N VAL A 50 -0.20 -0.64 -4.26
CA VAL A 50 0.40 -1.74 -3.51
C VAL A 50 1.89 -1.75 -3.80
N ARG A 51 2.69 -1.73 -2.75
CA ARG A 51 4.15 -1.77 -2.90
C ARG A 51 4.61 -3.21 -2.87
N VAL A 52 4.87 -3.74 -4.06
CA VAL A 52 5.23 -5.15 -4.22
C VAL A 52 6.71 -5.38 -4.52
N GLY A 53 7.47 -4.30 -4.62
CA GLY A 53 8.89 -4.37 -4.94
C GLY A 53 9.14 -4.49 -6.44
N PRO A 54 10.39 -4.26 -6.87
CA PRO A 54 10.70 -4.28 -8.31
C PRO A 54 10.39 -5.62 -8.97
N ASP A 55 10.76 -6.72 -8.33
CA ASP A 55 10.49 -8.05 -8.90
C ASP A 55 9.01 -8.37 -8.88
N GLY A 56 8.32 -8.00 -7.80
CA GLY A 56 6.89 -8.21 -7.70
C GLY A 56 6.11 -7.37 -8.68
N GLN A 57 6.61 -6.17 -9.01
CA GLN A 57 5.95 -5.30 -9.96
C GLN A 57 5.84 -5.96 -11.33
N ALA A 58 6.92 -6.55 -11.82
CA ALA A 58 6.91 -7.20 -13.12
C ALA A 58 5.86 -8.30 -13.19
N ARG A 59 5.75 -9.11 -12.14
CA ARG A 59 4.75 -10.17 -12.10
C ARG A 59 3.33 -9.61 -11.96
N ALA A 60 3.17 -8.63 -11.11
CA ALA A 60 1.84 -8.07 -10.84
C ALA A 60 1.26 -7.40 -12.07
N LEU A 61 2.08 -6.74 -12.89
CA LEU A 61 1.60 -6.07 -14.09
C LEU A 61 1.02 -7.02 -15.13
N LYS A 62 1.27 -8.32 -14.99
CA LYS A 62 0.68 -9.31 -15.89
C LYS A 62 -0.71 -9.73 -15.46
N GLU A 63 -1.15 -9.32 -14.28
CA GLU A 63 -2.47 -9.69 -13.78
C GLU A 63 -3.53 -8.71 -14.26
N PRO A 64 -4.79 -9.16 -14.40
CA PRO A 64 -5.86 -8.26 -14.82
C PRO A 64 -6.09 -7.16 -13.79
N HIS A 65 -6.53 -6.01 -14.25
CA HIS A 65 -6.89 -4.87 -13.42
C HIS A 65 -5.71 -4.25 -12.67
N VAL A 66 -4.49 -4.49 -13.14
CA VAL A 66 -3.28 -3.96 -12.52
C VAL A 66 -2.56 -3.04 -13.49
N LYS A 67 -2.14 -1.88 -13.00
CA LYS A 67 -1.39 -0.90 -13.78
C LYS A 67 -0.15 -0.50 -12.99
N ALA A 68 0.81 0.12 -13.68
CA ALA A 68 1.98 0.66 -13.00
C ALA A 68 1.54 1.72 -11.98
N GLY A 69 2.13 1.70 -10.81
CA GLY A 69 1.82 2.67 -9.78
C GLY A 69 2.34 4.05 -10.17
N CYS A 70 1.51 5.06 -9.92
CA CYS A 70 1.85 6.44 -10.27
C CYS A 70 1.35 7.34 -9.16
N MET A 71 2.17 8.30 -8.75
CA MET A 71 1.80 9.25 -7.72
C MET A 71 2.40 10.59 -8.10
N ALA A 72 1.58 11.64 -7.99
CA ALA A 72 1.99 13.00 -8.36
C ALA A 72 2.53 13.09 -9.79
N GLY A 73 1.95 12.30 -10.70
CA GLY A 73 2.34 12.34 -12.10
C GLY A 73 3.57 11.53 -12.45
N LYS A 74 4.17 10.85 -11.48
CA LYS A 74 5.38 10.06 -11.71
C LYS A 74 5.12 8.59 -11.47
N THR A 75 5.66 7.75 -12.34
CA THR A 75 5.61 6.30 -12.14
C THR A 75 6.54 5.94 -10.98
N MET A 76 6.03 5.13 -10.07
CA MET A 76 6.79 4.72 -8.91
C MET A 76 7.25 3.28 -9.07
N GLY A 77 8.56 3.07 -9.11
CA GLY A 77 9.12 1.72 -9.22
C GLY A 77 8.75 0.86 -8.02
N GLY A 78 8.35 -0.37 -8.30
CA GLY A 78 7.97 -1.29 -7.23
C GLY A 78 6.55 -1.14 -6.75
N PHE A 79 5.78 -0.18 -7.29
CA PHE A 79 4.38 0.03 -6.93
C PHE A 79 3.48 -0.34 -8.08
N VAL A 80 2.33 -0.92 -7.78
CA VAL A 80 1.29 -1.15 -8.78
C VAL A 80 -0.03 -0.58 -8.28
N ARG A 81 -0.88 -0.18 -9.21
CA ARG A 81 -2.24 0.25 -8.91
C ARG A 81 -3.17 -0.88 -9.28
N VAL A 82 -3.91 -1.38 -8.32
CA VAL A 82 -4.90 -2.42 -8.54
C VAL A 82 -6.27 -1.74 -8.57
N MET A 83 -7.00 -1.93 -9.66
CA MET A 83 -8.32 -1.35 -9.78
C MET A 83 -9.33 -2.16 -8.95
N PRO A 84 -10.49 -1.58 -8.64
CA PRO A 84 -11.45 -2.24 -7.74
C PRO A 84 -11.79 -3.68 -8.12
N GLU A 85 -11.86 -3.98 -9.41
CA GLU A 85 -12.16 -5.34 -9.86
C GLU A 85 -11.11 -6.34 -9.39
N GLY A 86 -9.87 -5.89 -9.17
CA GLY A 86 -8.78 -6.76 -8.75
C GLY A 86 -8.76 -7.07 -7.25
N TYR A 87 -9.51 -6.32 -6.45
CA TYR A 87 -9.56 -6.57 -5.01
C TYR A 87 -10.99 -6.59 -4.46
N ARG A 88 -11.96 -6.74 -5.35
CA ARG A 88 -13.37 -6.73 -4.95
C ARG A 88 -13.71 -7.80 -3.92
N THR A 89 -13.08 -8.95 -4.00
CA THR A 89 -13.34 -10.02 -3.04
C THR A 89 -12.40 -9.88 -1.84
N ALA A 90 -12.83 -10.45 -0.71
CA ALA A 90 -11.97 -10.46 0.48
C ALA A 90 -10.65 -11.17 0.20
N ALA A 91 -10.70 -12.27 -0.55
CA ALA A 91 -9.48 -13.01 -0.91
C ALA A 91 -8.56 -12.18 -1.79
N GLY A 92 -9.13 -11.42 -2.74
CA GLY A 92 -8.34 -10.56 -3.61
C GLY A 92 -7.64 -9.46 -2.83
N LEU A 93 -8.35 -8.80 -1.92
CA LEU A 93 -7.76 -7.76 -1.11
C LEU A 93 -6.67 -8.32 -0.20
N ARG A 94 -6.93 -9.49 0.41
CA ARG A 94 -5.94 -10.15 1.26
C ARG A 94 -4.67 -10.47 0.49
N LYS A 95 -4.81 -10.96 -0.74
CA LYS A 95 -3.67 -11.28 -1.59
C LYS A 95 -2.76 -10.07 -1.79
N TRP A 96 -3.35 -8.92 -2.12
CA TRP A 96 -2.57 -7.73 -2.41
C TRP A 96 -1.93 -7.16 -1.15
N VAL A 97 -2.66 -7.13 -0.04
CA VAL A 97 -2.11 -6.66 1.22
C VAL A 97 -0.96 -7.55 1.67
N LYS A 98 -1.13 -8.88 1.53
CA LYS A 98 -0.07 -9.82 1.91
C LYS A 98 1.19 -9.61 1.07
N ARG A 99 1.04 -9.41 -0.23
CA ARG A 99 2.18 -9.14 -1.09
C ARG A 99 2.94 -7.89 -0.65
N ALA A 100 2.21 -6.84 -0.28
CA ALA A 100 2.83 -5.63 0.19
C ALA A 100 3.56 -5.85 1.50
N VAL A 101 2.93 -6.50 2.46
CA VAL A 101 3.54 -6.76 3.76
C VAL A 101 4.78 -7.64 3.60
N ASP A 102 4.69 -8.66 2.77
CA ASP A 102 5.82 -9.57 2.56
C ASP A 102 7.05 -8.82 2.02
N TYR A 103 6.83 -7.87 1.10
CA TYR A 103 7.94 -7.10 0.57
C TYR A 103 8.40 -6.00 1.54
N VAL A 104 7.46 -5.18 2.00
CA VAL A 104 7.80 -4.01 2.82
C VAL A 104 8.37 -4.44 4.17
N GLY A 105 7.93 -5.58 4.68
CA GLY A 105 8.46 -6.12 5.92
C GLY A 105 9.93 -6.50 5.84
N THR A 106 10.48 -6.65 4.63
CA THR A 106 11.90 -6.94 4.47
C THR A 106 12.76 -5.68 4.43
N LEU A 107 12.14 -4.51 4.33
CA LEU A 107 12.88 -3.26 4.21
C LEU A 107 13.31 -2.76 5.59
N PRO A 108 14.44 -2.04 5.67
CA PRO A 108 14.82 -1.43 6.94
C PRO A 108 13.75 -0.45 7.41
N ALA A 109 13.51 -0.41 8.70
CA ALA A 109 12.56 0.54 9.26
C ALA A 109 13.02 1.96 9.01
N LYS A 110 12.05 2.85 8.74
CA LYS A 110 12.33 4.26 8.50
C LYS A 110 11.60 5.11 9.53
N ALA A 111 12.12 6.30 9.76
CA ALA A 111 11.43 7.28 10.58
C ALA A 111 10.13 7.70 9.89
N THR A 112 9.07 7.85 10.68
CA THR A 112 7.77 8.27 10.15
C THR A 112 7.44 9.66 10.66
N GLY A 113 8.09 10.66 10.14
CA GLY A 113 7.82 12.02 10.56
C GLY A 113 8.09 12.19 12.05
N ALA A 114 7.17 12.79 12.77
CA ALA A 114 7.37 13.07 14.18
C ALA A 114 7.67 11.83 15.00
N ALA A 115 7.03 10.73 14.67
CA ALA A 115 7.22 9.51 15.44
C ALA A 115 8.60 8.94 15.28
N GLY A 116 9.21 9.22 14.17
CA GLY A 116 10.48 8.59 13.87
C GLY A 116 11.67 9.27 14.43
N ARG A 117 11.49 10.34 14.97
CA ARG A 117 12.62 10.99 15.33
C ARG A 117 13.27 10.40 16.36
N ARG A 118 13.14 9.63 16.75
CA ARG A 118 13.69 9.07 17.55
C ARG A 118 14.55 8.11 17.40
N LYS A 119 14.72 7.99 16.98
CA LYS A 119 15.37 7.29 16.80
C LYS A 119 16.31 7.02 16.73
N LYS A 120 16.59 7.11 16.88
CA LYS A 120 17.41 6.87 16.91
C LYS A 120 18.02 6.68 17.14
N ALA A 121 17.89 6.62 17.48
CA ALA A 121 18.39 6.50 17.82
C ALA A 121 18.87 6.21 17.90
#